data_1a7e7c985236dbad6ac822538c096896
#
_entry.id   1a7e7c985236dbad6ac822538c096896
#
_cell.length_a   1.000
_cell.length_b   1.000
_cell.length_c   1.000
_cell.angle_alpha   90.00
_cell.angle_beta   90.00
_cell.angle_gamma   90.00
#
_symmetry.space_group_name_H-M   'P 1'
#
loop_
_entity.id
_entity.type
_entity.pdbx_description
1 polymer ?
#
loop_
_entity_poly.entity_id
_entity_poly.type
_entity_poly.pdbx_seq_one_letter_code
_entity_poly.pdbx_strand_id
1 'polypeptide(L)'
;MEKRKLGHSSLEFAPIAFGGNVFGWTADEATSHRILDAFVDAGFSFVDTADVYSRWKPGNKGGESETVIGSWLKKSPAKRDKVLIATKCGMDMPNVGQGLSAAHIKRSVEDSLKRLNTDRIDLFQSHRDDKTTPQEETLATYGELVKAGKLRFIGASNFEAPRLAEAAKIAKEKGLPRYESLQPHYNLMARGLFEGALEDECLKEGIGVIPYYSLASGFLSGKYRSEADAADKARGAGVKKYINDKGFGVLKALDAAAKKHNANSTQVALAWLMQRKAITAPIVSATSLDQLKDLIAAPAIKLDPESVAAIDKASAPA
;
A
#
# COMPACT_ATOMS: atom_id res chain seq x y z
N MET A 1 -19.16 7.72 3.96
CA MET A 1 -18.34 6.95 3.00
C MET A 1 -18.42 5.48 3.40
N GLU A 2 -18.62 4.58 2.44
CA GLU A 2 -18.64 3.14 2.70
C GLU A 2 -17.27 2.67 3.15
N LYS A 3 -17.22 1.91 4.24
CA LYS A 3 -15.97 1.30 4.73
C LYS A 3 -15.86 -0.12 4.21
N ARG A 4 -14.62 -0.60 4.04
CA ARG A 4 -14.31 -1.98 3.65
C ARG A 4 -13.52 -2.66 4.74
N LYS A 5 -13.85 -3.92 4.97
CA LYS A 5 -13.15 -4.79 5.91
C LYS A 5 -11.89 -5.36 5.26
N LEU A 6 -10.78 -5.39 5.98
CA LEU A 6 -9.53 -5.99 5.52
C LEU A 6 -9.49 -7.48 5.91
N GLY A 7 -9.67 -8.34 4.93
CA GLY A 7 -9.66 -9.80 5.17
C GLY A 7 -10.73 -10.21 6.19
N HIS A 8 -10.34 -11.06 7.12
CA HIS A 8 -11.17 -11.49 8.25
C HIS A 8 -10.94 -10.64 9.51
N SER A 9 -10.04 -9.65 9.45
CA SER A 9 -9.71 -8.77 10.58
C SER A 9 -10.88 -7.89 11.01
N SER A 10 -10.76 -7.22 12.15
CA SER A 10 -11.68 -6.15 12.55
C SER A 10 -11.31 -4.78 12.02
N LEU A 11 -10.33 -4.69 11.10
CA LEU A 11 -9.93 -3.42 10.49
C LEU A 11 -10.90 -3.02 9.39
N GLU A 12 -11.60 -1.92 9.59
CA GLU A 12 -12.54 -1.34 8.63
C GLU A 12 -12.17 0.11 8.34
N PHE A 13 -12.04 0.47 7.09
CA PHE A 13 -11.65 1.81 6.65
C PHE A 13 -12.19 2.15 5.26
N ALA A 14 -12.23 3.45 4.96
CA ALA A 14 -12.59 3.95 3.63
C ALA A 14 -11.60 3.45 2.57
N PRO A 15 -12.02 3.15 1.33
CA PRO A 15 -11.25 2.36 0.37
C PRO A 15 -10.09 3.13 -0.31
N ILE A 16 -9.33 3.90 0.47
CA ILE A 16 -8.03 4.49 0.10
C ILE A 16 -7.10 4.32 1.29
N ALA A 17 -5.92 3.77 1.04
CA ALA A 17 -4.81 3.71 1.99
C ALA A 17 -3.77 4.77 1.63
N PHE A 18 -3.29 5.55 2.60
CA PHE A 18 -2.25 6.54 2.37
C PHE A 18 -0.86 5.92 2.49
N GLY A 19 -0.06 6.02 1.42
CA GLY A 19 1.33 5.53 1.40
C GLY A 19 2.31 6.58 1.88
N GLY A 20 2.92 6.35 3.05
CA GLY A 20 3.89 7.22 3.69
C GLY A 20 5.30 7.22 3.05
N ASN A 21 5.51 6.50 1.95
CA ASN A 21 6.82 6.41 1.28
C ASN A 21 7.36 7.76 0.76
N VAL A 22 6.55 8.81 0.78
CA VAL A 22 6.94 10.19 0.43
C VAL A 22 7.45 10.98 1.64
N PHE A 23 7.13 10.56 2.86
CA PHE A 23 7.49 11.25 4.08
C PHE A 23 8.99 11.14 4.37
N GLY A 24 9.61 12.28 4.68
CA GLY A 24 11.07 12.36 4.84
C GLY A 24 11.86 12.24 3.53
N TRP A 25 11.18 12.18 2.40
CA TRP A 25 11.77 12.18 1.06
C TRP A 25 11.29 13.37 0.22
N THR A 26 10.13 13.27 -0.43
CA THR A 26 9.56 14.32 -1.29
C THR A 26 8.53 15.19 -0.58
N ALA A 27 8.11 14.81 0.60
CA ALA A 27 7.34 15.62 1.54
C ALA A 27 8.14 15.80 2.83
N ASP A 28 8.37 17.04 3.25
CA ASP A 28 8.97 17.35 4.53
C ASP A 28 7.99 17.06 5.69
N GLU A 29 8.47 17.14 6.93
CA GLU A 29 7.67 16.84 8.12
C GLU A 29 6.42 17.73 8.21
N ALA A 30 6.55 19.03 8.00
CA ALA A 30 5.43 19.98 8.12
C ALA A 30 4.34 19.71 7.07
N THR A 31 4.75 19.45 5.82
CA THR A 31 3.84 19.09 4.74
C THR A 31 3.18 17.72 5.00
N SER A 32 3.95 16.73 5.48
CA SER A 32 3.46 15.42 5.83
C SER A 32 2.37 15.47 6.91
N HIS A 33 2.59 16.27 7.96
CA HIS A 33 1.60 16.45 9.03
C HIS A 33 0.30 17.07 8.51
N ARG A 34 0.38 18.11 7.66
CA ARG A 34 -0.81 18.74 7.04
C ARG A 34 -1.58 17.75 6.16
N ILE A 35 -0.86 16.92 5.42
CA ILE A 35 -1.48 15.88 4.58
C ILE A 35 -2.18 14.84 5.44
N LEU A 36 -1.53 14.36 6.52
CA LEU A 36 -2.13 13.39 7.45
C LEU A 36 -3.37 13.97 8.15
N ASP A 37 -3.31 15.24 8.58
CA ASP A 37 -4.47 15.93 9.15
C ASP A 37 -5.63 15.99 8.17
N ALA A 38 -5.39 16.47 6.95
CA ALA A 38 -6.43 16.59 5.94
C ALA A 38 -7.00 15.22 5.52
N PHE A 39 -6.16 14.15 5.50
CA PHE A 39 -6.60 12.79 5.22
C PHE A 39 -7.55 12.26 6.29
N VAL A 40 -7.20 12.45 7.56
CA VAL A 40 -8.05 12.03 8.69
C VAL A 40 -9.32 12.86 8.79
N ASP A 41 -9.24 14.18 8.62
CA ASP A 41 -10.39 15.08 8.66
C ASP A 41 -11.39 14.80 7.53
N ALA A 42 -10.92 14.26 6.40
CA ALA A 42 -11.77 13.78 5.30
C ALA A 42 -12.41 12.40 5.56
N GLY A 43 -12.17 11.78 6.73
CA GLY A 43 -12.77 10.51 7.15
C GLY A 43 -12.01 9.25 6.71
N PHE A 44 -10.79 9.40 6.21
CA PHE A 44 -9.89 8.28 5.92
C PHE A 44 -9.01 7.97 7.13
N SER A 45 -8.54 6.72 7.23
CA SER A 45 -7.84 6.31 8.45
C SER A 45 -6.65 5.38 8.26
N PHE A 46 -6.48 4.76 7.09
CA PHE A 46 -5.43 3.75 6.89
C PHE A 46 -4.15 4.40 6.33
N VAL A 47 -3.06 4.34 7.12
CA VAL A 47 -1.73 4.87 6.77
C VAL A 47 -0.74 3.73 6.69
N ASP A 48 -0.14 3.53 5.51
CA ASP A 48 0.87 2.51 5.23
C ASP A 48 2.27 3.11 5.22
N THR A 49 3.19 2.52 5.95
CA THR A 49 4.62 2.85 5.98
C THR A 49 5.48 1.59 6.00
N ALA A 50 6.77 1.70 6.20
CA ALA A 50 7.71 0.60 6.42
C ALA A 50 8.99 1.10 7.11
N ASP A 51 9.70 0.17 7.76
CA ASP A 51 11.01 0.43 8.38
C ASP A 51 12.04 0.96 7.38
N VAL A 52 12.01 0.47 6.13
CA VAL A 52 12.94 0.81 5.06
C VAL A 52 12.61 2.12 4.32
N TYR A 53 11.42 2.71 4.57
CA TYR A 53 10.98 3.84 3.76
C TYR A 53 11.85 5.07 3.94
N SER A 54 12.05 5.72 2.80
CA SER A 54 12.87 6.91 2.58
C SER A 54 14.40 6.71 2.66
N ARG A 55 14.91 5.47 2.85
CA ARG A 55 16.35 5.17 2.82
C ARG A 55 17.02 5.51 1.48
N TRP A 56 16.24 5.56 0.39
CA TRP A 56 16.74 5.89 -0.95
C TRP A 56 17.09 7.36 -1.16
N LYS A 57 16.71 8.24 -0.23
CA LYS A 57 17.16 9.63 -0.23
C LYS A 57 18.56 9.71 0.36
N PRO A 58 19.53 10.37 -0.32
CA PRO A 58 20.86 10.56 0.23
C PRO A 58 20.85 11.13 1.64
N GLY A 59 21.60 10.51 2.55
CA GLY A 59 21.67 10.90 3.97
C GLY A 59 20.66 10.20 4.89
N ASN A 60 19.61 9.57 4.34
CA ASN A 60 18.65 8.79 5.11
C ASN A 60 19.18 7.37 5.39
N LYS A 61 18.64 6.75 6.45
CA LYS A 61 19.05 5.40 6.92
C LYS A 61 17.91 4.38 6.85
N GLY A 62 16.67 4.83 6.61
CA GLY A 62 15.41 4.10 6.79
C GLY A 62 14.75 4.44 8.12
N GLY A 63 13.42 4.29 8.18
CA GLY A 63 12.61 4.67 9.34
C GLY A 63 12.18 6.13 9.37
N GLU A 64 12.64 6.96 8.42
CA GLU A 64 12.27 8.38 8.39
C GLU A 64 10.76 8.58 8.23
N SER A 65 10.10 7.74 7.42
CA SER A 65 8.64 7.80 7.26
C SER A 65 7.91 7.48 8.55
N GLU A 66 8.31 6.43 9.27
CA GLU A 66 7.75 6.09 10.58
C GLU A 66 8.02 7.20 11.62
N THR A 67 9.21 7.80 11.60
CA THR A 67 9.57 8.91 12.49
C THR A 67 8.69 10.14 12.25
N VAL A 68 8.39 10.48 11.01
CA VAL A 68 7.48 11.58 10.66
C VAL A 68 6.06 11.29 11.15
N ILE A 69 5.56 10.07 10.97
CA ILE A 69 4.25 9.68 11.52
C ILE A 69 4.26 9.73 13.05
N GLY A 70 5.33 9.23 13.68
CA GLY A 70 5.49 9.26 15.13
C GLY A 70 5.54 10.67 15.71
N SER A 71 6.21 11.62 15.04
CA SER A 71 6.22 13.03 15.47
C SER A 71 4.84 13.68 15.33
N TRP A 72 4.06 13.31 14.29
CA TRP A 72 2.68 13.73 14.13
C TRP A 72 1.77 13.21 15.25
N LEU A 73 1.88 11.94 15.63
CA LEU A 73 1.14 11.33 16.74
C LEU A 73 1.53 11.97 18.07
N LYS A 74 2.83 12.23 18.30
CA LYS A 74 3.31 12.90 19.52
C LYS A 74 2.73 14.29 19.71
N LYS A 75 2.56 15.05 18.62
CA LYS A 75 1.91 16.37 18.65
C LYS A 75 0.41 16.30 18.94
N SER A 76 -0.23 15.17 18.61
CA SER A 76 -1.68 15.02 18.76
C SER A 76 -2.03 13.56 19.13
N PRO A 77 -1.79 13.12 20.39
CA PRO A 77 -1.96 11.71 20.79
C PRO A 77 -3.35 11.13 20.53
N ALA A 78 -4.40 11.94 20.66
CA ALA A 78 -5.78 11.53 20.38
C ALA A 78 -6.03 11.09 18.92
N LYS A 79 -5.12 11.41 17.99
CA LYS A 79 -5.20 10.94 16.59
C LYS A 79 -4.84 9.47 16.46
N ARG A 80 -4.10 8.88 17.42
CA ARG A 80 -3.73 7.44 17.37
C ARG A 80 -4.95 6.53 17.27
N ASP A 81 -6.03 6.86 17.93
CA ASP A 81 -7.26 6.07 17.90
C ASP A 81 -8.13 6.34 16.66
N LYS A 82 -7.81 7.38 15.90
CA LYS A 82 -8.49 7.72 14.64
C LYS A 82 -7.83 7.10 13.40
N VAL A 83 -6.63 6.52 13.55
CA VAL A 83 -5.86 5.96 12.42
C VAL A 83 -5.53 4.50 12.63
N LEU A 84 -5.46 3.78 11.52
CA LEU A 84 -4.93 2.42 11.41
C LEU A 84 -3.54 2.53 10.79
N ILE A 85 -2.53 2.12 11.53
CA ILE A 85 -1.13 2.18 11.08
C ILE A 85 -0.69 0.81 10.63
N ALA A 86 -0.29 0.73 9.35
CA ALA A 86 0.39 -0.42 8.78
C ALA A 86 1.88 -0.10 8.59
N THR A 87 2.76 -0.99 9.06
CA THR A 87 4.19 -0.94 8.75
C THR A 87 4.72 -2.33 8.42
N LYS A 88 6.00 -2.43 8.06
CA LYS A 88 6.58 -3.64 7.49
C LYS A 88 8.03 -3.81 7.92
N CYS A 89 8.50 -5.08 7.93
CA CYS A 89 9.92 -5.41 7.96
C CYS A 89 10.28 -6.52 6.97
N GLY A 90 11.57 -6.82 6.86
CA GLY A 90 12.08 -7.93 6.06
C GLY A 90 12.87 -7.53 4.82
N MET A 91 12.78 -6.26 4.39
CA MET A 91 13.71 -5.70 3.39
C MET A 91 15.06 -5.43 4.05
N ASP A 92 16.12 -5.38 3.22
CA ASP A 92 17.45 -5.05 3.71
C ASP A 92 17.51 -3.64 4.34
N MET A 93 17.85 -3.59 5.61
CA MET A 93 18.04 -2.36 6.38
C MET A 93 19.51 -2.24 6.82
N PRO A 94 20.19 -1.12 6.53
CA PRO A 94 21.58 -0.91 6.93
C PRO A 94 21.77 -1.14 8.45
N ASN A 95 22.75 -1.96 8.83
CA ASN A 95 23.09 -2.29 10.22
C ASN A 95 21.97 -3.03 11.03
N VAL A 96 20.86 -3.39 10.39
CA VAL A 96 19.75 -4.13 11.02
C VAL A 96 19.62 -5.52 10.42
N GLY A 97 19.84 -5.66 9.10
CA GLY A 97 19.70 -6.89 8.35
C GLY A 97 18.38 -6.99 7.60
N GLN A 98 18.03 -8.21 7.17
CA GLN A 98 16.83 -8.53 6.38
C GLN A 98 16.24 -9.86 6.80
N GLY A 99 15.10 -10.23 6.23
CA GLY A 99 14.44 -11.52 6.41
C GLY A 99 13.38 -11.51 7.50
N LEU A 100 12.84 -12.69 7.78
CA LEU A 100 11.68 -12.87 8.66
C LEU A 100 11.96 -13.82 9.84
N SER A 101 13.23 -13.94 10.26
CA SER A 101 13.58 -14.70 11.44
C SER A 101 12.97 -14.08 12.71
N ALA A 102 12.74 -14.91 13.73
CA ALA A 102 12.16 -14.47 14.99
C ALA A 102 12.90 -13.29 15.63
N ALA A 103 14.24 -13.36 15.64
CA ALA A 103 15.06 -12.28 16.22
C ALA A 103 14.93 -10.97 15.43
N HIS A 104 14.91 -11.04 14.09
CA HIS A 104 14.78 -9.88 13.24
C HIS A 104 13.40 -9.23 13.36
N ILE A 105 12.32 -10.02 13.32
CA ILE A 105 10.94 -9.52 13.47
C ILE A 105 10.77 -8.82 14.84
N LYS A 106 11.18 -9.46 15.95
CA LYS A 106 11.03 -8.88 17.28
C LYS A 106 11.74 -7.54 17.40
N ARG A 107 12.98 -7.47 16.92
CA ARG A 107 13.74 -6.21 16.89
C ARG A 107 13.07 -5.15 16.02
N SER A 108 12.65 -5.49 14.81
CA SER A 108 12.03 -4.56 13.87
C SER A 108 10.71 -3.99 14.42
N VAL A 109 9.89 -4.81 15.09
CA VAL A 109 8.65 -4.33 15.72
C VAL A 109 8.96 -3.33 16.84
N GLU A 110 9.92 -3.62 17.73
CA GLU A 110 10.31 -2.69 18.80
C GLU A 110 10.83 -1.36 18.24
N ASP A 111 11.65 -1.41 17.22
CA ASP A 111 12.22 -0.22 16.58
C ASP A 111 11.13 0.58 15.85
N SER A 112 10.17 -0.08 15.19
CA SER A 112 9.02 0.58 14.56
C SER A 112 8.10 1.25 15.59
N LEU A 113 7.79 0.58 16.71
CA LEU A 113 7.01 1.15 17.82
C LEU A 113 7.65 2.43 18.38
N LYS A 114 8.98 2.41 18.56
CA LYS A 114 9.74 3.59 19.02
C LYS A 114 9.65 4.74 18.02
N ARG A 115 9.92 4.47 16.71
CA ARG A 115 9.86 5.50 15.66
C ARG A 115 8.45 6.07 15.48
N LEU A 116 7.43 5.22 15.52
CA LEU A 116 6.01 5.58 15.43
C LEU A 116 5.48 6.25 16.72
N ASN A 117 6.23 6.24 17.82
CA ASN A 117 5.81 6.78 19.12
C ASN A 117 4.43 6.23 19.53
N THR A 118 4.26 4.92 19.48
CA THR A 118 3.01 4.21 19.81
C THR A 118 3.33 2.87 20.48
N ASP A 119 2.38 2.33 21.21
CA ASP A 119 2.46 1.03 21.89
C ASP A 119 1.95 -0.14 21.05
N ARG A 120 1.26 0.14 19.92
CA ARG A 120 0.66 -0.87 19.05
C ARG A 120 0.75 -0.52 17.57
N ILE A 121 0.80 -1.55 16.73
CA ILE A 121 0.68 -1.47 15.28
C ILE A 121 -0.59 -2.21 14.86
N ASP A 122 -1.41 -1.60 13.98
CA ASP A 122 -2.68 -2.19 13.59
C ASP A 122 -2.51 -3.32 12.56
N LEU A 123 -1.57 -3.16 11.60
CA LEU A 123 -1.21 -4.17 10.63
C LEU A 123 0.31 -4.22 10.47
N PHE A 124 0.94 -5.35 10.81
CA PHE A 124 2.36 -5.53 10.57
C PHE A 124 2.59 -6.50 9.42
N GLN A 125 3.39 -6.12 8.43
CA GLN A 125 3.50 -6.86 7.18
C GLN A 125 4.90 -7.43 6.97
N SER A 126 4.98 -8.70 6.54
CA SER A 126 6.17 -9.24 5.89
C SER A 126 6.37 -8.52 4.56
N HIS A 127 7.38 -7.65 4.44
CA HIS A 127 7.59 -6.77 3.28
C HIS A 127 7.91 -7.53 2.00
N ARG A 128 8.53 -8.71 2.15
CA ARG A 128 8.76 -9.72 1.12
C ARG A 128 8.77 -11.12 1.74
N ASP A 129 8.60 -12.13 0.90
CA ASP A 129 8.82 -13.52 1.30
C ASP A 129 10.31 -13.75 1.67
N ASP A 130 10.53 -14.53 2.71
CA ASP A 130 11.85 -15.01 3.12
C ASP A 130 11.88 -16.54 3.00
N LYS A 131 12.51 -17.01 1.93
CA LYS A 131 12.63 -18.46 1.65
C LYS A 131 13.66 -19.16 2.55
N THR A 132 14.41 -18.41 3.35
CA THR A 132 15.44 -18.96 4.26
C THR A 132 14.92 -19.22 5.66
N THR A 133 13.84 -18.54 6.07
CA THR A 133 13.17 -18.73 7.35
C THR A 133 11.90 -19.57 7.15
N PRO A 134 11.70 -20.64 7.94
CA PRO A 134 10.44 -21.40 7.91
C PRO A 134 9.24 -20.48 8.22
N GLN A 135 8.16 -20.59 7.42
CA GLN A 135 6.98 -19.75 7.65
C GLN A 135 6.32 -19.99 9.02
N GLU A 136 6.44 -21.20 9.55
CA GLU A 136 5.96 -21.51 10.91
C GLU A 136 6.66 -20.66 11.97
N GLU A 137 7.99 -20.47 11.87
CA GLU A 137 8.76 -19.60 12.79
C GLU A 137 8.27 -18.16 12.70
N THR A 138 8.12 -17.66 11.48
CA THR A 138 7.62 -16.30 11.21
C THR A 138 6.22 -16.09 11.81
N LEU A 139 5.27 -17.00 11.53
CA LEU A 139 3.89 -16.89 12.01
C LEU A 139 3.78 -17.07 13.54
N ALA A 140 4.57 -17.98 14.11
CA ALA A 140 4.64 -18.18 15.56
C ALA A 140 5.16 -16.91 16.28
N THR A 141 6.20 -16.27 15.70
CA THR A 141 6.74 -15.02 16.23
C THR A 141 5.71 -13.88 16.17
N TYR A 142 4.98 -13.76 15.08
CA TYR A 142 3.88 -12.81 15.01
C TYR A 142 2.79 -13.14 16.06
N GLY A 143 2.50 -14.41 16.29
CA GLY A 143 1.55 -14.85 17.31
C GLY A 143 1.93 -14.40 18.73
N GLU A 144 3.23 -14.47 19.09
CA GLU A 144 3.73 -13.93 20.35
C GLU A 144 3.52 -12.42 20.47
N LEU A 145 3.80 -11.68 19.39
CA LEU A 145 3.67 -10.21 19.36
C LEU A 145 2.20 -9.75 19.38
N VAL A 146 1.30 -10.51 18.75
CA VAL A 146 -0.16 -10.29 18.85
C VAL A 146 -0.65 -10.53 20.27
N LYS A 147 -0.24 -11.65 20.92
CA LYS A 147 -0.57 -11.92 22.32
C LYS A 147 -0.03 -10.87 23.29
N ALA A 148 1.13 -10.28 22.97
CA ALA A 148 1.72 -9.18 23.74
C ALA A 148 1.03 -7.83 23.51
N GLY A 149 0.02 -7.75 22.61
CA GLY A 149 -0.70 -6.51 22.27
C GLY A 149 0.09 -5.52 21.41
N LYS A 150 1.29 -5.88 20.94
CA LYS A 150 2.12 -5.01 20.08
C LYS A 150 1.63 -4.96 18.64
N LEU A 151 1.04 -6.04 18.15
CA LEU A 151 0.44 -6.15 16.82
C LEU A 151 -1.04 -6.51 16.98
N ARG A 152 -1.90 -5.94 16.15
CA ARG A 152 -3.30 -6.36 16.07
C ARG A 152 -3.50 -7.44 15.02
N PHE A 153 -3.00 -7.22 13.81
CA PHE A 153 -3.10 -8.14 12.69
C PHE A 153 -1.79 -8.17 11.89
N ILE A 154 -1.64 -9.21 11.07
CA ILE A 154 -0.48 -9.38 10.21
C ILE A 154 -0.89 -9.45 8.73
N GLY A 155 0.04 -9.08 7.84
CA GLY A 155 -0.13 -9.11 6.40
C GLY A 155 1.15 -9.54 5.67
N ALA A 156 1.00 -9.80 4.38
CA ALA A 156 2.09 -10.14 3.49
C ALA A 156 2.23 -9.11 2.36
N SER A 157 3.43 -8.95 1.82
CA SER A 157 3.71 -8.16 0.63
C SER A 157 4.71 -8.91 -0.24
N ASN A 158 4.52 -8.88 -1.56
CA ASN A 158 5.42 -9.55 -2.51
C ASN A 158 5.56 -11.06 -2.26
N PHE A 159 4.46 -11.73 -1.93
CA PHE A 159 4.36 -13.19 -1.83
C PHE A 159 3.74 -13.75 -3.09
N GLU A 160 4.16 -14.94 -3.49
CA GLU A 160 3.55 -15.74 -4.55
C GLU A 160 2.39 -16.59 -4.01
N ALA A 161 1.45 -16.98 -4.88
CA ALA A 161 0.26 -17.76 -4.49
C ALA A 161 0.58 -19.04 -3.70
N PRO A 162 1.56 -19.88 -4.08
CA PRO A 162 1.89 -21.09 -3.31
C PRO A 162 2.37 -20.78 -1.90
N ARG A 163 3.09 -19.66 -1.72
CA ARG A 163 3.61 -19.26 -0.42
C ARG A 163 2.53 -18.71 0.50
N LEU A 164 1.53 -18.01 -0.06
CA LEU A 164 0.35 -17.60 0.70
C LEU A 164 -0.49 -18.80 1.12
N ALA A 165 -0.71 -19.76 0.21
CA ALA A 165 -1.43 -21.00 0.51
C ALA A 165 -0.73 -21.80 1.61
N GLU A 166 0.61 -21.95 1.56
CA GLU A 166 1.40 -22.60 2.60
C GLU A 166 1.24 -21.89 3.96
N ALA A 167 1.36 -20.55 4.00
CA ALA A 167 1.16 -19.77 5.22
C ALA A 167 -0.23 -19.95 5.81
N ALA A 168 -1.28 -19.93 4.97
CA ALA A 168 -2.66 -20.12 5.40
C ALA A 168 -2.88 -21.53 5.99
N LYS A 169 -2.30 -22.58 5.36
CA LYS A 169 -2.33 -23.94 5.86
C LYS A 169 -1.65 -24.06 7.23
N ILE A 170 -0.43 -23.54 7.37
CA ILE A 170 0.33 -23.57 8.64
C ILE A 170 -0.45 -22.82 9.73
N ALA A 171 -0.98 -21.63 9.44
CA ALA A 171 -1.75 -20.86 10.38
C ALA A 171 -2.96 -21.63 10.93
N LYS A 172 -3.71 -22.31 10.01
CA LYS A 172 -4.87 -23.12 10.36
C LYS A 172 -4.49 -24.36 11.20
N GLU A 173 -3.48 -25.12 10.78
CA GLU A 173 -3.06 -26.36 11.43
C GLU A 173 -2.45 -26.13 12.83
N LYS A 174 -1.76 -25.01 13.00
CA LYS A 174 -1.05 -24.69 14.26
C LYS A 174 -1.79 -23.69 15.16
N GLY A 175 -2.95 -23.18 14.73
CA GLY A 175 -3.68 -22.14 15.49
C GLY A 175 -2.90 -20.82 15.59
N LEU A 176 -2.10 -20.50 14.57
CA LEU A 176 -1.30 -19.27 14.48
C LEU A 176 -2.07 -18.15 13.77
N PRO A 177 -1.67 -16.88 13.95
CA PRO A 177 -2.27 -15.80 13.18
C PRO A 177 -2.06 -16.00 11.68
N ARG A 178 -3.07 -15.64 10.90
CA ARG A 178 -3.04 -15.69 9.43
C ARG A 178 -2.71 -14.33 8.84
N TYR A 179 -2.20 -14.29 7.64
CA TYR A 179 -2.13 -13.05 6.88
C TYR A 179 -3.53 -12.57 6.48
N GLU A 180 -3.92 -11.40 6.98
CA GLU A 180 -5.22 -10.77 6.68
C GLU A 180 -5.18 -9.92 5.41
N SER A 181 -3.98 -9.55 4.96
CA SER A 181 -3.79 -8.75 3.76
C SER A 181 -2.65 -9.25 2.89
N LEU A 182 -2.80 -9.00 1.59
CA LEU A 182 -1.70 -9.01 0.63
C LEU A 182 -1.49 -7.60 0.07
N GLN A 183 -0.24 -7.16 0.03
CA GLN A 183 0.18 -5.92 -0.63
C GLN A 183 1.01 -6.24 -1.88
N PRO A 184 0.39 -6.41 -3.07
CA PRO A 184 1.08 -6.70 -4.31
C PRO A 184 1.35 -5.44 -5.14
N HIS A 185 2.25 -5.55 -6.12
CA HIS A 185 2.35 -4.60 -7.22
C HIS A 185 1.18 -4.82 -8.19
N TYR A 186 0.20 -3.91 -8.19
CA TYR A 186 -0.95 -4.04 -9.08
C TYR A 186 -1.50 -2.68 -9.50
N ASN A 187 -1.66 -2.49 -10.80
CA ASN A 187 -2.27 -1.33 -11.45
C ASN A 187 -2.53 -1.66 -12.93
N LEU A 188 -3.12 -0.73 -13.68
CA LEU A 188 -3.43 -0.90 -15.12
C LEU A 188 -2.23 -1.25 -16.02
N MET A 189 -1.01 -0.93 -15.60
CA MET A 189 0.22 -1.23 -16.36
C MET A 189 0.92 -2.50 -15.88
N ALA A 190 0.42 -3.15 -14.83
CA ALA A 190 1.07 -4.29 -14.18
C ALA A 190 0.04 -5.37 -13.75
N ARG A 191 -1.00 -5.58 -14.57
CA ARG A 191 -2.11 -6.50 -14.26
C ARG A 191 -1.64 -7.95 -14.11
N GLY A 192 -0.77 -8.43 -15.00
CA GLY A 192 -0.27 -9.80 -14.97
C GLY A 192 0.58 -10.18 -13.76
N LEU A 193 0.95 -9.22 -12.89
CA LEU A 193 1.67 -9.51 -11.65
C LEU A 193 0.74 -9.95 -10.50
N PHE A 194 -0.57 -9.77 -10.66
CA PHE A 194 -1.53 -10.09 -9.61
C PHE A 194 -2.70 -10.93 -10.14
N GLU A 195 -3.28 -10.60 -11.29
CA GLU A 195 -4.44 -11.30 -11.86
C GLU A 195 -4.11 -12.76 -12.17
N GLY A 196 -5.05 -13.66 -11.95
CA GLY A 196 -4.88 -15.12 -12.06
C GLY A 196 -4.56 -15.77 -10.71
N ALA A 197 -3.60 -16.67 -10.65
CA ALA A 197 -3.37 -17.55 -9.50
C ALA A 197 -3.22 -16.81 -8.15
N LEU A 198 -2.60 -15.62 -8.15
CA LEU A 198 -2.42 -14.84 -6.91
C LEU A 198 -3.72 -14.17 -6.46
N GLU A 199 -4.51 -13.65 -7.39
CA GLU A 199 -5.84 -13.11 -7.12
C GLU A 199 -6.78 -14.21 -6.65
N ASP A 200 -6.79 -15.35 -7.35
CA ASP A 200 -7.61 -16.50 -7.00
C ASP A 200 -7.33 -17.02 -5.58
N GLU A 201 -6.06 -17.09 -5.19
CA GLU A 201 -5.68 -17.47 -3.83
C GLU A 201 -6.14 -16.43 -2.79
N CYS A 202 -6.01 -15.13 -3.08
CA CYS A 202 -6.52 -14.10 -2.19
C CYS A 202 -8.04 -14.18 -2.01
N LEU A 203 -8.78 -14.40 -3.10
CA LEU A 203 -10.25 -14.56 -3.06
C LEU A 203 -10.67 -15.82 -2.30
N LYS A 204 -10.01 -16.94 -2.54
CA LYS A 204 -10.25 -18.23 -1.88
C LYS A 204 -10.05 -18.12 -0.37
N GLU A 205 -8.95 -17.55 0.05
CA GLU A 205 -8.58 -17.41 1.46
C GLU A 205 -9.24 -16.18 2.13
N GLY A 206 -9.95 -15.32 1.38
CA GLY A 206 -10.54 -14.10 1.91
C GLY A 206 -9.49 -13.10 2.41
N ILE A 207 -8.32 -13.04 1.76
CA ILE A 207 -7.25 -12.08 2.05
C ILE A 207 -7.59 -10.74 1.39
N GLY A 208 -7.59 -9.67 2.17
CA GLY A 208 -7.83 -8.32 1.65
C GLY A 208 -6.61 -7.79 0.87
N VAL A 209 -6.84 -7.23 -0.32
CA VAL A 209 -5.72 -6.76 -1.17
C VAL A 209 -5.60 -5.24 -1.13
N ILE A 210 -4.38 -4.75 -0.81
CA ILE A 210 -4.02 -3.33 -0.72
C ILE A 210 -2.84 -3.03 -1.64
N PRO A 211 -3.05 -2.91 -2.97
CA PRO A 211 -1.95 -2.82 -3.93
C PRO A 211 -1.12 -1.55 -3.79
N TYR A 212 0.20 -1.68 -3.98
CA TYR A 212 1.10 -0.54 -4.11
C TYR A 212 1.35 -0.18 -5.57
N TYR A 213 1.93 1.01 -5.82
CA TYR A 213 2.09 1.61 -7.16
C TYR A 213 0.77 1.74 -7.93
N SER A 214 -0.33 1.93 -7.23
CA SER A 214 -1.69 2.02 -7.79
C SER A 214 -1.82 2.99 -8.98
N LEU A 215 -0.98 4.02 -9.05
CA LEU A 215 -0.89 4.99 -10.14
C LEU A 215 0.35 4.81 -11.03
N ALA A 216 1.00 3.63 -11.04
CA ALA A 216 2.18 3.34 -11.85
C ALA A 216 3.27 4.44 -11.72
N SER A 217 3.71 4.74 -10.48
CA SER A 217 4.64 5.83 -10.15
C SER A 217 4.14 7.23 -10.55
N GLY A 218 2.85 7.39 -10.76
CA GLY A 218 2.19 8.62 -11.19
C GLY A 218 1.95 8.71 -12.70
N PHE A 219 2.30 7.69 -13.49
CA PHE A 219 2.00 7.65 -14.93
C PHE A 219 0.49 7.75 -15.20
N LEU A 220 -0.31 6.98 -14.49
CA LEU A 220 -1.76 6.93 -14.65
C LEU A 220 -2.51 8.21 -14.23
N SER A 221 -1.81 9.21 -13.69
CA SER A 221 -2.39 10.54 -13.49
C SER A 221 -2.50 11.34 -14.78
N GLY A 222 -1.92 10.86 -15.88
CA GLY A 222 -1.97 11.53 -17.19
C GLY A 222 -1.03 12.71 -17.37
N LYS A 223 -0.17 13.01 -16.40
CA LYS A 223 0.77 14.15 -16.46
C LYS A 223 2.05 13.87 -17.27
N TYR A 224 2.29 12.63 -17.66
CA TYR A 224 3.44 12.21 -18.45
C TYR A 224 2.94 11.77 -19.84
N ARG A 225 3.06 12.65 -20.84
CA ARG A 225 2.63 12.43 -22.23
C ARG A 225 3.81 12.29 -23.20
N SER A 226 5.03 12.55 -22.70
CA SER A 226 6.28 12.44 -23.45
C SER A 226 7.43 12.07 -22.50
N GLU A 227 8.58 11.67 -23.03
CA GLU A 227 9.79 11.45 -22.22
C GLU A 227 10.26 12.74 -21.53
N ALA A 228 10.06 13.88 -22.16
CA ALA A 228 10.42 15.20 -21.61
C ALA A 228 9.67 15.49 -20.30
N ASP A 229 8.40 15.07 -20.19
CA ASP A 229 7.60 15.26 -18.98
C ASP A 229 8.14 14.49 -17.78
N ALA A 230 8.90 13.42 -18.02
CA ALA A 230 9.53 12.59 -17.00
C ALA A 230 10.96 13.06 -16.63
N ALA A 231 11.55 13.97 -17.39
CA ALA A 231 12.88 14.52 -17.11
C ALA A 231 12.87 15.25 -15.78
N ASP A 232 13.96 15.11 -15.02
CA ASP A 232 14.20 15.79 -13.73
C ASP A 232 13.10 15.62 -12.65
N LYS A 233 12.24 14.63 -12.80
CA LYS A 233 11.23 14.30 -11.78
C LYS A 233 11.73 13.17 -10.88
N ALA A 234 11.48 13.29 -9.58
CA ALA A 234 11.90 12.31 -8.56
C ALA A 234 11.49 10.85 -8.90
N ARG A 235 10.40 10.67 -9.63
CA ARG A 235 9.89 9.36 -10.09
C ARG A 235 10.02 9.13 -11.60
N GLY A 236 10.70 10.03 -12.32
CA GLY A 236 10.79 10.01 -13.78
C GLY A 236 11.38 8.71 -14.34
N ALA A 237 12.45 8.18 -13.75
CA ALA A 237 13.05 6.92 -14.15
C ALA A 237 12.05 5.73 -14.09
N GLY A 238 11.18 5.70 -13.07
CA GLY A 238 10.17 4.66 -12.90
C GLY A 238 9.01 4.75 -13.89
N VAL A 239 8.82 5.92 -14.53
CA VAL A 239 7.72 6.19 -15.46
C VAL A 239 8.11 5.89 -16.91
N LYS A 240 9.38 6.08 -17.30
CA LYS A 240 9.87 5.94 -18.67
C LYS A 240 9.41 4.66 -19.37
N LYS A 241 9.42 3.53 -18.66
CA LYS A 241 8.99 2.22 -19.19
C LYS A 241 7.51 2.16 -19.64
N TYR A 242 6.70 3.11 -19.22
CA TYR A 242 5.28 3.20 -19.56
C TYR A 242 5.00 4.20 -20.69
N ILE A 243 6.01 5.00 -21.12
CA ILE A 243 5.91 5.96 -22.20
C ILE A 243 6.10 5.22 -23.53
N ASN A 244 5.02 4.59 -23.99
CA ASN A 244 4.93 3.79 -25.21
C ASN A 244 3.47 3.68 -25.67
N ASP A 245 3.23 3.05 -26.82
CA ASP A 245 1.90 2.93 -27.42
C ASP A 245 0.86 2.30 -26.48
N LYS A 246 1.25 1.24 -25.74
CA LYS A 246 0.38 0.62 -24.76
C LYS A 246 0.00 1.59 -23.64
N GLY A 247 0.99 2.28 -23.08
CA GLY A 247 0.76 3.27 -22.01
C GLY A 247 -0.13 4.41 -22.49
N PHE A 248 0.11 4.94 -23.69
CA PHE A 248 -0.74 5.98 -24.29
C PHE A 248 -2.14 5.49 -24.60
N GLY A 249 -2.30 4.23 -25.01
CA GLY A 249 -3.61 3.59 -25.17
C GLY A 249 -4.39 3.54 -23.86
N VAL A 250 -3.74 3.19 -22.74
CA VAL A 250 -4.35 3.20 -21.41
C VAL A 250 -4.72 4.62 -21.00
N LEU A 251 -3.84 5.61 -21.18
CA LEU A 251 -4.15 7.00 -20.85
C LEU A 251 -5.33 7.53 -21.69
N LYS A 252 -5.43 7.18 -22.96
CA LYS A 252 -6.57 7.56 -23.81
C LYS A 252 -7.89 6.99 -23.29
N ALA A 253 -7.91 5.73 -22.82
CA ALA A 253 -9.08 5.13 -22.23
C ALA A 253 -9.47 5.80 -20.90
N LEU A 254 -8.47 6.13 -20.06
CA LEU A 254 -8.69 6.87 -18.81
C LEU A 254 -9.24 8.27 -19.08
N ASP A 255 -8.71 9.00 -20.05
CA ASP A 255 -9.18 10.36 -20.41
C ASP A 255 -10.64 10.34 -20.90
N ALA A 256 -11.00 9.34 -21.72
CA ALA A 256 -12.38 9.18 -22.18
C ALA A 256 -13.35 8.91 -21.04
N ALA A 257 -13.01 8.01 -20.12
CA ALA A 257 -13.79 7.73 -18.93
C ALA A 257 -13.83 8.94 -17.99
N ALA A 258 -12.72 9.64 -17.81
CA ALA A 258 -12.64 10.84 -16.97
C ALA A 258 -13.61 11.94 -17.47
N LYS A 259 -13.64 12.18 -18.77
CA LYS A 259 -14.61 13.11 -19.39
C LYS A 259 -16.06 12.69 -19.14
N LYS A 260 -16.36 11.39 -19.33
CA LYS A 260 -17.72 10.84 -19.15
C LYS A 260 -18.21 10.96 -17.69
N HIS A 261 -17.32 10.76 -16.72
CA HIS A 261 -17.65 10.74 -15.30
C HIS A 261 -17.37 12.07 -14.57
N ASN A 262 -17.05 13.15 -15.29
CA ASN A 262 -16.64 14.44 -14.71
C ASN A 262 -15.56 14.29 -13.64
N ALA A 263 -14.52 13.52 -13.97
CA ALA A 263 -13.41 13.15 -13.10
C ALA A 263 -12.06 13.43 -13.83
N ASN A 264 -10.95 13.11 -13.16
CA ASN A 264 -9.63 13.10 -13.80
C ASN A 264 -9.08 11.66 -13.90
N SER A 265 -8.00 11.47 -14.67
CA SER A 265 -7.39 10.16 -14.94
C SER A 265 -6.92 9.46 -13.66
N THR A 266 -6.44 10.22 -12.63
CA THR A 266 -6.09 9.69 -11.30
C THR A 266 -7.30 9.03 -10.64
N GLN A 267 -8.41 9.74 -10.58
CA GLN A 267 -9.64 9.27 -9.94
C GLN A 267 -10.21 8.05 -10.67
N VAL A 268 -10.19 8.06 -11.99
CA VAL A 268 -10.66 6.92 -12.82
C VAL A 268 -9.79 5.69 -12.59
N ALA A 269 -8.46 5.83 -12.60
CA ALA A 269 -7.55 4.71 -12.37
C ALA A 269 -7.74 4.09 -10.98
N LEU A 270 -7.98 4.90 -9.95
CA LEU A 270 -8.27 4.43 -8.60
C LEU A 270 -9.68 3.81 -8.49
N ALA A 271 -10.68 4.42 -9.13
CA ALA A 271 -12.04 3.87 -9.18
C ALA A 271 -12.05 2.49 -9.84
N TRP A 272 -11.27 2.31 -10.92
CA TRP A 272 -11.10 1.00 -11.58
C TRP A 272 -10.53 -0.05 -10.61
N LEU A 273 -9.46 0.28 -9.86
CA LEU A 273 -8.91 -0.62 -8.84
C LEU A 273 -9.94 -0.96 -7.78
N MET A 274 -10.65 0.03 -7.24
CA MET A 274 -11.65 -0.16 -6.19
C MET A 274 -12.86 -0.98 -6.62
N GLN A 275 -13.11 -1.12 -7.93
CA GLN A 275 -14.17 -1.97 -8.48
C GLN A 275 -13.72 -3.42 -8.71
N ARG A 276 -12.42 -3.76 -8.50
CA ARG A 276 -11.95 -5.16 -8.56
C ARG A 276 -12.33 -5.90 -7.28
N LYS A 277 -12.82 -7.12 -7.44
CA LYS A 277 -13.40 -7.95 -6.37
C LYS A 277 -12.42 -8.19 -5.20
N ALA A 278 -11.16 -8.45 -5.52
CA ALA A 278 -10.13 -8.74 -4.51
C ALA A 278 -9.63 -7.48 -3.77
N ILE A 279 -9.84 -6.26 -4.33
CA ILE A 279 -9.21 -5.04 -3.84
C ILE A 279 -9.99 -4.44 -2.68
N THR A 280 -9.35 -4.36 -1.52
CA THR A 280 -9.88 -3.64 -0.35
C THR A 280 -9.64 -2.14 -0.49
N ALA A 281 -8.40 -1.72 -0.73
CA ALA A 281 -8.06 -0.31 -0.91
C ALA A 281 -6.73 -0.15 -1.66
N PRO A 282 -6.64 0.66 -2.72
CA PRO A 282 -5.36 1.03 -3.32
C PRO A 282 -4.55 1.91 -2.38
N ILE A 283 -3.21 1.66 -2.31
CA ILE A 283 -2.26 2.54 -1.61
C ILE A 283 -1.84 3.64 -2.57
N VAL A 284 -1.99 4.88 -2.13
CA VAL A 284 -1.64 6.09 -2.88
C VAL A 284 -0.94 7.10 -2.00
N SER A 285 -0.10 7.94 -2.59
CA SER A 285 0.66 8.97 -1.88
C SER A 285 0.46 10.33 -2.51
N ALA A 286 0.46 11.37 -1.69
CA ALA A 286 0.43 12.76 -2.11
C ALA A 286 1.61 13.53 -1.48
N THR A 287 2.12 14.54 -2.19
CA THR A 287 3.14 15.48 -1.71
C THR A 287 2.61 16.90 -1.56
N SER A 288 1.31 17.08 -1.83
CA SER A 288 0.58 18.35 -1.62
C SER A 288 -0.89 18.08 -1.28
N LEU A 289 -1.56 19.07 -0.70
CA LEU A 289 -2.99 18.99 -0.39
C LEU A 289 -3.86 18.90 -1.65
N ASP A 290 -3.44 19.50 -2.76
CA ASP A 290 -4.20 19.41 -4.01
C ASP A 290 -4.15 17.99 -4.59
N GLN A 291 -2.98 17.33 -4.55
CA GLN A 291 -2.90 15.91 -4.90
C GLN A 291 -3.78 15.06 -3.98
N LEU A 292 -3.77 15.34 -2.68
CA LEU A 292 -4.61 14.61 -1.73
C LEU A 292 -6.09 14.74 -2.06
N LYS A 293 -6.57 15.93 -2.42
CA LYS A 293 -7.98 16.15 -2.82
C LYS A 293 -8.41 15.24 -3.97
N ASP A 294 -7.56 15.08 -4.99
CA ASP A 294 -7.83 14.16 -6.11
C ASP A 294 -7.96 12.71 -5.64
N LEU A 295 -7.07 12.27 -4.75
CA LEU A 295 -7.05 10.90 -4.25
C LEU A 295 -8.30 10.57 -3.43
N ILE A 296 -8.67 11.44 -2.47
CA ILE A 296 -9.80 11.21 -1.57
C ILE A 296 -11.16 11.39 -2.24
N ALA A 297 -11.22 12.01 -3.42
CA ALA A 297 -12.44 12.10 -4.22
C ALA A 297 -12.71 10.82 -5.05
N ALA A 298 -11.69 10.01 -5.32
CA ALA A 298 -11.82 8.81 -6.15
C ALA A 298 -12.90 7.80 -5.70
N PRO A 299 -13.14 7.54 -4.41
CA PRO A 299 -14.18 6.59 -3.98
C PRO A 299 -15.62 6.97 -4.36
N ALA A 300 -15.86 8.23 -4.69
CA ALA A 300 -17.16 8.69 -5.16
C ALA A 300 -17.43 8.33 -6.64
N ILE A 301 -16.39 7.99 -7.40
CA ILE A 301 -16.52 7.68 -8.82
C ILE A 301 -17.00 6.23 -8.98
N LYS A 302 -18.11 6.05 -9.67
CA LYS A 302 -18.64 4.74 -10.05
C LYS A 302 -18.57 4.63 -11.58
N LEU A 303 -17.60 3.85 -12.06
CA LEU A 303 -17.43 3.64 -13.50
C LEU A 303 -18.55 2.73 -14.04
N ASP A 304 -19.12 3.11 -15.16
CA ASP A 304 -20.07 2.27 -15.88
C ASP A 304 -19.38 1.09 -16.59
N PRO A 305 -20.14 0.02 -16.94
CA PRO A 305 -19.55 -1.18 -17.56
C PRO A 305 -18.80 -0.91 -18.86
N GLU A 306 -19.24 0.07 -19.66
CA GLU A 306 -18.59 0.43 -20.94
C GLU A 306 -17.20 1.04 -20.70
N SER A 307 -17.11 1.99 -19.75
CA SER A 307 -15.84 2.59 -19.33
C SER A 307 -14.88 1.53 -18.77
N VAL A 308 -15.38 0.62 -17.91
CA VAL A 308 -14.57 -0.48 -17.37
C VAL A 308 -14.06 -1.38 -18.49
N ALA A 309 -14.92 -1.79 -19.44
CA ALA A 309 -14.54 -2.66 -20.56
C ALA A 309 -13.48 -2.00 -21.47
N ALA A 310 -13.62 -0.71 -21.75
CA ALA A 310 -12.65 0.04 -22.55
C ALA A 310 -11.27 0.12 -21.88
N ILE A 311 -11.25 0.39 -20.56
CA ILE A 311 -10.02 0.41 -19.75
C ILE A 311 -9.41 -0.99 -19.67
N ASP A 312 -10.21 -2.03 -19.45
CA ASP A 312 -9.76 -3.43 -19.40
C ASP A 312 -9.11 -3.86 -20.71
N LYS A 313 -9.73 -3.50 -21.84
CA LYS A 313 -9.18 -3.77 -23.19
C LYS A 313 -7.85 -3.07 -23.41
N ALA A 314 -7.76 -1.78 -23.06
CA ALA A 314 -6.53 -0.99 -23.27
C ALA A 314 -5.37 -1.46 -22.38
N SER A 315 -5.66 -1.97 -21.17
CA SER A 315 -4.68 -2.40 -20.16
C SER A 315 -4.43 -3.92 -20.15
N ALA A 316 -5.04 -4.70 -21.04
CA ALA A 316 -4.90 -6.15 -21.08
C ALA A 316 -3.41 -6.57 -21.02
N PRO A 317 -3.06 -7.59 -20.22
CA PRO A 317 -1.72 -8.18 -20.25
C PRO A 317 -1.37 -8.63 -21.68
N ALA A 318 -0.08 -8.56 -22.03
CA ALA A 318 0.41 -9.07 -23.33
C ALA A 318 0.41 -10.58 -23.34
#